data_f8139ba92898ad10b5094374b32cfd51
#
_entry.id   f8139ba92898ad10b5094374b32cfd51
#
_cell.length_a   1.000
_cell.length_b   1.000
_cell.length_c   1.000
_cell.angle_alpha   90.00
_cell.angle_beta   90.00
_cell.angle_gamma   90.00
#
_symmetry.space_group_name_H-M   'P 1'
#
loop_
_entity.id
_entity.type
_entity.pdbx_description
1 polymer ?
#
loop_
_entity_poly.entity_id
_entity_poly.type
_entity_poly.pdbx_seq_one_letter_code
_entity_poly.pdbx_strand_id
1 'polypeptide(L)'
;MEPYNLNQIAPGNKNRKKVTSSTQTHLRIAEIRDNTLVLKNGGIRSVLKTSSINFNLKSEDEQNAIIYSYQGFLNSLEFPIQIVVRSKKIDIDDYVDQVKHIADKQKNKLLQGQTYEYAEYVKRLVEYADIMEKEFYVIVPYDPGKND
;
A
#
# COMPACT_ATOMS: atom_id res chain seq x y z
N MET A 1 -11.33 0.12 -39.83
CA MET A 1 -11.24 -0.34 -38.44
C MET A 1 -12.57 -0.99 -38.11
N GLU A 2 -12.60 -2.31 -38.14
CA GLU A 2 -13.84 -3.06 -37.83
C GLU A 2 -14.02 -3.20 -36.33
N PRO A 3 -15.26 -3.14 -35.81
CA PRO A 3 -15.52 -3.29 -34.39
C PRO A 3 -15.32 -4.74 -33.95
N TYR A 4 -14.63 -4.95 -32.85
CA TYR A 4 -14.39 -6.25 -32.24
C TYR A 4 -15.71 -6.94 -31.88
N ASN A 5 -15.96 -8.08 -32.51
CA ASN A 5 -17.14 -8.90 -32.28
C ASN A 5 -16.93 -9.85 -31.09
N LEU A 6 -17.57 -9.55 -29.95
CA LEU A 6 -17.48 -10.29 -28.69
C LEU A 6 -18.14 -11.69 -28.69
N ASN A 7 -18.67 -12.16 -29.84
CA ASN A 7 -19.42 -13.43 -29.91
C ASN A 7 -18.58 -14.65 -30.33
N GLN A 8 -17.25 -14.55 -30.36
CA GLN A 8 -16.38 -15.70 -30.66
C GLN A 8 -15.65 -16.22 -29.44
N ILE A 9 -16.33 -16.42 -28.32
CA ILE A 9 -15.79 -17.22 -27.23
C ILE A 9 -16.40 -18.62 -27.32
N ALA A 10 -15.52 -19.61 -27.57
CA ALA A 10 -15.83 -21.02 -27.70
C ALA A 10 -16.71 -21.59 -26.56
N PRO A 11 -17.52 -22.63 -26.81
CA PRO A 11 -18.43 -23.21 -25.82
C PRO A 11 -17.62 -23.83 -24.68
N GLY A 12 -17.66 -23.16 -23.54
CA GLY A 12 -16.94 -23.55 -22.33
C GLY A 12 -17.47 -24.87 -21.76
N ASN A 13 -16.56 -25.73 -21.43
CA ASN A 13 -16.66 -26.97 -20.70
C ASN A 13 -17.66 -26.93 -19.53
N LYS A 14 -18.73 -27.74 -19.60
CA LYS A 14 -19.86 -27.80 -18.64
C LYS A 14 -19.54 -28.40 -17.25
N ASN A 15 -18.27 -28.55 -16.89
CA ASN A 15 -17.84 -29.06 -15.56
C ASN A 15 -17.14 -28.01 -14.69
N ARG A 16 -17.62 -26.77 -14.66
CA ARG A 16 -17.21 -25.84 -13.61
C ARG A 16 -17.92 -26.24 -12.31
N LYS A 17 -17.16 -26.91 -11.41
CA LYS A 17 -17.53 -27.04 -9.98
C LYS A 17 -18.03 -25.67 -9.51
N LYS A 18 -19.23 -25.64 -8.89
CA LYS A 18 -19.75 -24.47 -8.19
C LYS A 18 -18.65 -23.97 -7.25
N VAL A 19 -17.98 -22.89 -7.61
CA VAL A 19 -17.07 -22.21 -6.74
C VAL A 19 -17.93 -21.66 -5.61
N THR A 20 -17.82 -22.25 -4.43
CA THR A 20 -18.37 -21.72 -3.18
C THR A 20 -18.01 -20.25 -3.10
N SER A 21 -19.00 -19.39 -2.83
CA SER A 21 -18.89 -17.94 -2.87
C SER A 21 -17.68 -17.47 -2.08
N SER A 22 -16.61 -17.13 -2.79
CA SER A 22 -15.44 -16.50 -2.21
C SER A 22 -15.86 -15.10 -1.71
N THR A 23 -15.30 -14.65 -0.58
CA THR A 23 -15.48 -13.28 -0.08
C THR A 23 -15.16 -12.23 -1.14
N GLN A 24 -14.34 -12.57 -2.13
CA GLN A 24 -14.02 -11.72 -3.28
C GLN A 24 -15.23 -11.39 -4.17
N THR A 25 -16.26 -12.26 -4.21
CA THR A 25 -17.50 -11.97 -4.97
C THR A 25 -18.30 -10.83 -4.37
N HIS A 26 -18.13 -10.57 -3.07
CA HIS A 26 -18.79 -9.46 -2.37
C HIS A 26 -18.05 -8.14 -2.48
N LEU A 27 -16.80 -8.15 -2.97
CA LEU A 27 -16.07 -6.92 -3.24
C LEU A 27 -16.69 -6.21 -4.46
N ARG A 28 -16.89 -4.90 -4.31
CA ARG A 28 -17.39 -4.03 -5.39
C ARG A 28 -16.33 -3.67 -6.42
N ILE A 29 -15.16 -4.32 -6.37
CA ILE A 29 -14.04 -4.11 -7.28
C ILE A 29 -14.26 -4.99 -8.51
N ALA A 30 -14.15 -4.41 -9.70
CA ALA A 30 -14.18 -5.12 -10.97
C ALA A 30 -12.78 -5.56 -11.37
N GLU A 31 -11.83 -4.62 -11.42
CA GLU A 31 -10.43 -4.88 -11.74
C GLU A 31 -9.50 -3.82 -11.13
N ILE A 32 -8.20 -4.11 -11.13
CA ILE A 32 -7.15 -3.16 -10.81
C ILE A 32 -6.25 -3.08 -12.03
N ARG A 33 -6.12 -1.88 -12.60
CA ARG A 33 -5.33 -1.63 -13.81
C ARG A 33 -4.53 -0.33 -13.64
N ASP A 34 -3.25 -0.35 -13.96
CA ASP A 34 -2.37 0.83 -13.98
C ASP A 34 -2.50 1.69 -12.69
N ASN A 35 -2.39 1.05 -11.51
CA ASN A 35 -2.56 1.67 -10.19
C ASN A 35 -3.95 2.29 -9.95
N THR A 36 -4.92 1.96 -10.79
CA THR A 36 -6.28 2.46 -10.71
C THR A 36 -7.24 1.32 -10.42
N LEU A 37 -8.15 1.55 -9.49
CA LEU A 37 -9.15 0.59 -9.06
C LEU A 37 -10.46 0.90 -9.77
N VAL A 38 -10.94 -0.05 -10.57
CA VAL A 38 -12.23 0.04 -11.27
C VAL A 38 -13.29 -0.68 -10.46
N LEU A 39 -14.38 0.01 -10.17
CA LEU A 39 -15.52 -0.54 -9.43
C LEU A 39 -16.56 -1.16 -10.38
N LYS A 40 -17.34 -2.10 -9.86
CA LYS A 40 -18.41 -2.77 -10.63
C LYS A 40 -19.50 -1.83 -11.13
N ASN A 41 -19.65 -0.65 -10.53
CA ASN A 41 -20.59 0.41 -10.97
C ASN A 41 -19.99 1.38 -11.99
N GLY A 42 -18.78 1.11 -12.50
CA GLY A 42 -18.08 1.98 -13.45
C GLY A 42 -17.28 3.12 -12.80
N GLY A 43 -17.38 3.30 -11.48
CA GLY A 43 -16.59 4.29 -10.76
C GLY A 43 -15.12 3.90 -10.73
N ILE A 44 -14.25 4.89 -10.69
CA ILE A 44 -12.79 4.74 -10.67
C ILE A 44 -12.25 5.32 -9.37
N ARG A 45 -11.20 4.69 -8.84
CA ARG A 45 -10.48 5.17 -7.64
C ARG A 45 -9.00 5.12 -7.92
N SER A 46 -8.35 6.26 -7.83
CA SER A 46 -6.88 6.34 -7.83
C SER A 46 -6.39 6.32 -6.38
N VAL A 47 -5.42 5.45 -6.09
CA VAL A 47 -4.86 5.30 -4.74
C VAL A 47 -3.41 5.77 -4.76
N LEU A 48 -3.15 6.85 -4.04
CA LEU A 48 -1.83 7.46 -3.93
C LEU A 48 -1.24 7.16 -2.56
N LYS A 49 -0.09 6.49 -2.51
CA LYS A 49 0.68 6.36 -1.28
C LYS A 49 1.47 7.65 -1.06
N THR A 50 1.37 8.22 0.14
CA THR A 50 2.07 9.46 0.51
C THR A 50 3.14 9.18 1.54
N SER A 51 4.23 9.94 1.50
CA SER A 51 5.24 9.95 2.55
C SER A 51 4.75 10.77 3.75
N SER A 52 5.28 10.47 4.93
CA SER A 52 5.10 11.28 6.12
C SER A 52 6.34 12.11 6.41
N ILE A 53 6.14 13.22 7.09
CA ILE A 53 7.22 14.06 7.62
C ILE A 53 7.09 14.12 9.14
N ASN A 54 8.22 14.20 9.83
CA ASN A 54 8.20 14.42 11.27
C ASN A 54 8.06 15.92 11.54
N PHE A 55 6.82 16.37 11.73
CA PHE A 55 6.46 17.76 11.95
C PHE A 55 7.15 18.36 13.20
N ASN A 56 7.26 17.58 14.27
CA ASN A 56 7.83 18.04 15.55
C ASN A 56 9.35 18.30 15.48
N LEU A 57 10.04 17.75 14.49
CA LEU A 57 11.48 17.98 14.28
C LEU A 57 11.76 19.19 13.38
N LYS A 58 10.73 19.87 12.93
CA LYS A 58 10.84 21.07 12.07
C LYS A 58 10.96 22.32 12.91
N SER A 59 11.68 23.32 12.39
CA SER A 59 11.69 24.66 12.98
C SER A 59 10.31 25.32 12.92
N GLU A 60 10.07 26.33 13.72
CA GLU A 60 8.78 27.04 13.76
C GLU A 60 8.40 27.61 12.38
N ASP A 61 9.37 28.20 11.66
CA ASP A 61 9.13 28.73 10.31
C ASP A 61 8.75 27.61 9.32
N GLU A 62 9.43 26.46 9.37
CA GLU A 62 9.10 25.31 8.54
C GLU A 62 7.71 24.74 8.90
N GLN A 63 7.36 24.68 10.18
CA GLN A 63 6.04 24.22 10.62
C GLN A 63 4.95 25.14 10.09
N ASN A 64 5.14 26.47 10.19
CA ASN A 64 4.21 27.44 9.65
C ASN A 64 4.07 27.32 8.12
N ALA A 65 5.18 27.15 7.40
CA ALA A 65 5.15 26.95 5.96
C ALA A 65 4.36 25.68 5.56
N ILE A 66 4.51 24.59 6.31
CA ILE A 66 3.75 23.34 6.09
C ILE A 66 2.26 23.58 6.35
N ILE A 67 1.91 24.29 7.43
CA ILE A 67 0.52 24.60 7.77
C ILE A 67 -0.12 25.44 6.65
N TYR A 68 0.53 26.49 6.18
CA TYR A 68 0.02 27.32 5.08
C TYR A 68 -0.15 26.53 3.78
N SER A 69 0.83 25.68 3.45
CA SER A 69 0.75 24.81 2.27
C SER A 69 -0.41 23.84 2.35
N TYR A 70 -0.65 23.27 3.53
CA TYR A 70 -1.76 22.35 3.77
C TYR A 70 -3.13 23.05 3.69
N GLN A 71 -3.23 24.26 4.25
CA GLN A 71 -4.42 25.09 4.11
C GLN A 71 -4.70 25.44 2.64
N GLY A 72 -3.66 25.82 1.89
CA GLY A 72 -3.79 26.05 0.45
C GLY A 72 -4.27 24.83 -0.31
N PHE A 73 -3.72 23.65 0.02
CA PHE A 73 -4.17 22.37 -0.54
C PHE A 73 -5.65 22.11 -0.25
N LEU A 74 -6.09 22.24 1.01
CA LEU A 74 -7.49 22.00 1.38
C LEU A 74 -8.45 22.97 0.65
N ASN A 75 -8.06 24.23 0.52
CA ASN A 75 -8.86 25.26 -0.16
C ASN A 75 -8.91 25.04 -1.68
N SER A 76 -7.97 24.31 -2.27
CA SER A 76 -7.93 24.01 -3.70
C SER A 76 -8.74 22.75 -4.08
N LEU A 77 -9.27 22.02 -3.10
CA LEU A 77 -10.04 20.80 -3.37
C LEU A 77 -11.44 21.12 -3.86
N GLU A 78 -11.71 20.84 -5.13
CA GLU A 78 -13.03 20.99 -5.76
C GLU A 78 -13.84 19.68 -5.76
N PHE A 79 -13.23 18.59 -5.31
CA PHE A 79 -13.83 17.26 -5.27
C PHE A 79 -13.53 16.55 -3.95
N PRO A 80 -14.34 15.58 -3.53
CA PRO A 80 -14.07 14.83 -2.30
C PRO A 80 -12.84 13.94 -2.46
N ILE A 81 -12.04 13.86 -1.40
CA ILE A 81 -10.96 12.88 -1.27
C ILE A 81 -11.18 12.05 -0.02
N GLN A 82 -10.58 10.86 0.02
CA GLN A 82 -10.54 10.05 1.23
C GLN A 82 -9.08 9.85 1.66
N ILE A 83 -8.81 10.11 2.92
CA ILE A 83 -7.50 9.85 3.53
C ILE A 83 -7.61 8.57 4.34
N VAL A 84 -6.73 7.61 4.05
CA VAL A 84 -6.64 6.34 4.77
C VAL A 84 -5.32 6.26 5.48
N VAL A 85 -5.36 6.01 6.79
CA VAL A 85 -4.19 5.72 7.61
C VAL A 85 -4.23 4.25 7.99
N ARG A 86 -3.20 3.50 7.60
CA ARG A 86 -3.05 2.09 7.92
C ARG A 86 -1.88 1.91 8.88
N SER A 87 -2.13 1.21 9.98
CA SER A 87 -1.05 0.72 10.83
C SER A 87 -0.79 -0.75 10.52
N LYS A 88 0.46 -1.12 10.33
CA LYS A 88 0.92 -2.51 10.18
C LYS A 88 2.12 -2.74 11.09
N LYS A 89 2.33 -3.98 11.50
CA LYS A 89 3.59 -4.34 12.17
C LYS A 89 4.73 -4.09 11.20
N ILE A 90 5.84 -3.56 11.75
CA ILE A 90 7.04 -3.38 10.94
C ILE A 90 7.57 -4.76 10.55
N ASP A 91 7.86 -4.92 9.27
CA ASP A 91 8.49 -6.11 8.73
C ASP A 91 10.00 -5.87 8.67
N ILE A 92 10.76 -6.65 9.41
CA ILE A 92 12.21 -6.56 9.46
C ILE A 92 12.91 -7.81 8.93
N ASP A 93 12.17 -8.75 8.38
CA ASP A 93 12.74 -10.01 7.92
C ASP A 93 13.82 -9.76 6.85
N ASP A 94 13.56 -8.87 5.88
CA ASP A 94 14.54 -8.46 4.88
C ASP A 94 15.80 -7.84 5.51
N TYR A 95 15.65 -7.01 6.55
CA TYR A 95 16.79 -6.43 7.26
C TYR A 95 17.60 -7.48 8.00
N VAL A 96 16.93 -8.38 8.72
CA VAL A 96 17.56 -9.49 9.44
C VAL A 96 18.35 -10.38 8.48
N ASP A 97 17.77 -10.70 7.33
CA ASP A 97 18.43 -11.51 6.30
C ASP A 97 19.65 -10.80 5.71
N GLN A 98 19.58 -9.48 5.47
CA GLN A 98 20.74 -8.69 5.05
C GLN A 98 21.86 -8.72 6.10
N VAL A 99 21.55 -8.55 7.39
CA VAL A 99 22.52 -8.61 8.47
C VAL A 99 23.15 -10.00 8.57
N LYS A 100 22.37 -11.08 8.45
CA LYS A 100 22.87 -12.45 8.41
C LYS A 100 23.80 -12.67 7.22
N HIS A 101 23.43 -12.14 6.05
CA HIS A 101 24.29 -12.23 4.87
C HIS A 101 25.63 -11.47 5.01
N ILE A 102 25.62 -10.36 5.76
CA ILE A 102 26.87 -9.66 6.14
C ILE A 102 27.69 -10.55 7.08
N ALA A 103 27.05 -11.22 8.05
CA ALA A 103 27.72 -12.15 8.95
C ALA A 103 28.44 -13.27 8.19
N ASP A 104 27.79 -13.86 7.17
CA ASP A 104 28.37 -14.93 6.36
C ASP A 104 29.66 -14.53 5.65
N LYS A 105 29.78 -13.24 5.28
CA LYS A 105 30.96 -12.69 4.61
C LYS A 105 32.08 -12.31 5.57
N GLN A 106 31.84 -12.32 6.89
CA GLN A 106 32.86 -11.97 7.89
C GLN A 106 33.93 -13.03 7.97
N LYS A 107 35.21 -12.60 7.84
CA LYS A 107 36.37 -13.47 8.00
C LYS A 107 36.70 -13.78 9.46
N ASN A 108 36.38 -12.86 10.35
CA ASN A 108 36.61 -13.00 11.79
C ASN A 108 35.40 -13.72 12.41
N LYS A 109 35.65 -14.93 12.96
CA LYS A 109 34.58 -15.75 13.58
C LYS A 109 33.90 -15.09 14.77
N LEU A 110 34.62 -14.27 15.54
CA LEU A 110 34.05 -13.55 16.67
C LEU A 110 33.06 -12.49 16.19
N LEU A 111 33.44 -11.68 15.19
CA LEU A 111 32.57 -10.69 14.58
C LEU A 111 31.37 -11.36 13.87
N GLN A 112 31.59 -12.49 13.22
CA GLN A 112 30.53 -13.29 12.64
C GLN A 112 29.48 -13.66 13.68
N GLY A 113 29.90 -14.26 14.81
CA GLY A 113 29.03 -14.62 15.92
C GLY A 113 28.27 -13.42 16.47
N GLN A 114 28.96 -12.31 16.74
CA GLN A 114 28.32 -11.08 17.22
C GLN A 114 27.29 -10.50 16.24
N THR A 115 27.56 -10.59 14.93
CA THR A 115 26.60 -10.11 13.92
C THR A 115 25.34 -10.98 13.88
N TYR A 116 25.45 -12.28 14.04
CA TYR A 116 24.28 -13.16 14.17
C TYR A 116 23.48 -12.86 15.44
N GLU A 117 24.15 -12.73 16.58
CA GLU A 117 23.50 -12.38 17.86
C GLU A 117 22.76 -11.05 17.77
N TYR A 118 23.35 -10.06 17.09
CA TYR A 118 22.73 -8.78 16.84
C TYR A 118 21.46 -8.93 15.99
N ALA A 119 21.50 -9.71 14.90
CA ALA A 119 20.34 -9.96 14.06
C ALA A 119 19.17 -10.58 14.86
N GLU A 120 19.46 -11.58 15.67
CA GLU A 120 18.47 -12.23 16.55
C GLU A 120 17.97 -11.30 17.67
N TYR A 121 18.83 -10.46 18.21
CA TYR A 121 18.45 -9.44 19.19
C TYR A 121 17.44 -8.43 18.60
N VAL A 122 17.75 -7.88 17.42
CA VAL A 122 16.86 -6.92 16.74
C VAL A 122 15.52 -7.55 16.42
N LYS A 123 15.51 -8.80 15.93
CA LYS A 123 14.26 -9.53 15.65
C LYS A 123 13.40 -9.63 16.91
N ARG A 124 13.96 -10.11 18.01
CA ARG A 124 13.23 -10.21 19.30
C ARG A 124 12.77 -8.86 19.85
N LEU A 125 13.58 -7.80 19.66
CA LEU A 125 13.24 -6.46 20.11
C LEU A 125 11.99 -5.93 19.40
N VAL A 126 11.92 -6.10 18.07
CA VAL A 126 10.76 -5.64 17.27
C VAL A 126 9.52 -6.47 17.57
N GLU A 127 9.65 -7.80 17.74
CA GLU A 127 8.55 -8.68 18.13
C GLU A 127 7.99 -8.32 19.52
N TYR A 128 8.87 -8.03 20.49
CA TYR A 128 8.48 -7.69 21.85
C TYR A 128 7.86 -6.29 21.95
N ALA A 129 8.42 -5.31 21.26
CA ALA A 129 7.98 -3.91 21.34
C ALA A 129 6.73 -3.62 20.50
N ASP A 130 6.24 -4.60 19.72
CA ASP A 130 5.06 -4.47 18.83
C ASP A 130 5.11 -3.19 17.98
N ILE A 131 6.29 -2.93 17.38
CA ILE A 131 6.53 -1.70 16.63
C ILE A 131 5.65 -1.66 15.39
N MET A 132 4.91 -0.56 15.24
CA MET A 132 3.97 -0.35 14.15
C MET A 132 4.47 0.73 13.20
N GLU A 133 4.40 0.45 11.90
CA GLU A 133 4.59 1.42 10.83
C GLU A 133 3.23 1.98 10.40
N LYS A 134 3.18 3.29 10.17
CA LYS A 134 1.98 3.93 9.60
C LYS A 134 2.19 4.25 8.13
N GLU A 135 1.25 3.80 7.32
CA GLU A 135 1.18 4.13 5.90
C GLU A 135 0.00 5.06 5.66
N PHE A 136 0.20 6.03 4.79
CA PHE A 136 -0.80 7.04 4.46
C PHE A 136 -1.16 6.94 2.98
N TYR A 137 -2.45 6.95 2.71
CA TYR A 137 -2.98 6.87 1.35
C TYR A 137 -4.03 7.95 1.13
N VAL A 138 -4.01 8.56 -0.04
CA VAL A 138 -5.07 9.46 -0.52
C VAL A 138 -5.78 8.74 -1.65
N ILE A 139 -7.10 8.64 -1.54
CA ILE A 139 -7.95 8.03 -2.55
C ILE A 139 -8.74 9.15 -3.24
N VAL A 140 -8.56 9.25 -4.55
CA VAL A 140 -9.27 10.20 -5.40
C VAL A 140 -10.38 9.45 -6.14
N PRO A 141 -11.65 9.72 -5.85
CA PRO A 141 -12.77 9.12 -6.55
C PRO A 141 -13.06 9.84 -7.86
N TYR A 142 -13.46 9.09 -8.87
CA TYR A 142 -14.12 9.58 -10.05
C TYR A 142 -15.31 8.65 -10.34
N ASP A 143 -16.50 9.20 -10.29
CA ASP A 143 -17.71 8.48 -10.65
C ASP A 143 -18.24 9.14 -11.94
N PRO A 144 -18.27 8.39 -13.08
CA PRO A 144 -18.90 8.90 -14.29
C PRO A 144 -20.34 9.23 -13.93
N GLY A 145 -20.76 10.48 -14.20
CA GLY A 145 -22.07 10.96 -13.88
C GLY A 145 -23.13 9.98 -14.40
N LYS A 146 -24.15 9.71 -13.60
CA LYS A 146 -25.37 9.19 -14.14
C LYS A 146 -25.84 10.27 -15.11
N ASN A 147 -25.80 9.99 -16.41
CA ASN A 147 -26.54 10.79 -17.38
C ASN A 147 -28.01 10.67 -16.99
N ASP A 148 -28.56 11.71 -16.37
CA ASP A 148 -29.98 11.88 -16.20
C ASP A 148 -30.64 12.11 -17.57
#